data_5d733eab2273d5d7a0e5ffb8d20cc9fe
#
_entry.id   5d733eab2273d5d7a0e5ffb8d20cc9fe
#
_cell.length_a   1.000
_cell.length_b   1.000
_cell.length_c   1.000
_cell.angle_alpha   90.00
_cell.angle_beta   90.00
_cell.angle_gamma   90.00
#
_symmetry.space_group_name_H-M   'P 1'
#
loop_
_entity.id
_entity.type
_entity.pdbx_description
1 polymer ?
#
loop_
_entity_poly.entity_id
_entity_poly.type
_entity_poly.pdbx_seq_one_letter_code
_entity_poly.pdbx_strand_id
1 'polypeptide(L)'
;MSCVDIRGCRIGEGRPKVILPIVERAEAAILEKAAQFSTLQADCVEWRVDHFDDARTPGAVARCLAKLRVALKDKLLLVTIRTKAEGGELALRHTEYTDLLHTILDTDCADLIDIEFFPAGDDLPALIGDAHTAGAAVVCSSHDFHKTPPRAELVRRMVAMQQAGADLPKVAVMPQSRTDVLELLAATAKMADLHPETPVITMSMGALGAVSRLAGEAFGSAMTFANPGQASAPGQVSLDIVNEVLDALHL
;
A
#
# COMPACT_ATOMS: atom_id res chain seq x y z
N MET A 1 12.87 15.78 -1.09
CA MET A 1 12.39 14.44 -0.74
C MET A 1 12.94 13.47 -1.76
N SER A 2 13.29 12.26 -1.36
CA SER A 2 13.64 11.20 -2.29
C SER A 2 12.39 10.77 -3.09
N CYS A 3 12.62 10.22 -4.25
CA CYS A 3 11.58 9.80 -5.18
C CYS A 3 11.88 8.36 -5.62
N VAL A 4 10.87 7.53 -5.68
CA VAL A 4 10.94 6.18 -6.25
C VAL A 4 10.34 6.23 -7.65
N ASP A 5 11.14 5.96 -8.66
CA ASP A 5 10.70 5.93 -10.07
C ASP A 5 10.38 4.50 -10.47
N ILE A 6 9.13 4.21 -10.80
CA ILE A 6 8.66 2.91 -11.24
C ILE A 6 7.93 3.09 -12.55
N ARG A 7 8.49 2.58 -13.65
CA ARG A 7 7.92 2.70 -15.00
C ARG A 7 7.60 4.14 -15.40
N GLY A 8 8.40 5.11 -14.95
CA GLY A 8 8.20 6.54 -15.21
C GLY A 8 7.17 7.22 -14.28
N CYS A 9 6.56 6.48 -13.34
CA CYS A 9 5.75 7.06 -12.29
C CYS A 9 6.64 7.40 -11.09
N ARG A 10 6.78 8.70 -10.79
CA ARG A 10 7.64 9.22 -9.73
C ARG A 10 6.85 9.36 -8.43
N ILE A 11 7.01 8.38 -7.52
CA ILE A 11 6.35 8.37 -6.21
C ILE A 11 7.19 9.19 -5.23
N GLY A 12 6.59 10.17 -4.55
CA GLY A 12 7.27 11.11 -3.67
C GLY A 12 7.57 12.47 -4.35
N GLU A 13 7.21 12.64 -5.62
CA GLU A 13 7.31 13.90 -6.34
C GLU A 13 5.94 14.30 -6.91
N GLY A 14 5.64 15.59 -6.81
CA GLY A 14 4.34 16.15 -7.17
C GLY A 14 3.23 15.64 -6.24
N ARG A 15 1.99 15.68 -6.70
CA ARG A 15 0.84 15.23 -5.90
C ARG A 15 0.96 13.75 -5.53
N PRO A 16 0.40 13.33 -4.37
CA PRO A 16 0.36 11.93 -3.97
C PRO A 16 -0.27 11.03 -5.03
N LYS A 17 0.32 9.86 -5.26
CA LYS A 17 -0.21 8.89 -6.23
C LYS A 17 -1.43 8.19 -5.68
N VAL A 18 -2.44 7.99 -6.52
CA VAL A 18 -3.72 7.42 -6.12
C VAL A 18 -3.75 5.92 -6.39
N ILE A 19 -4.09 5.13 -5.37
CA ILE A 19 -4.19 3.67 -5.42
C ILE A 19 -5.67 3.25 -5.39
N LEU A 20 -6.07 2.33 -6.28
CA LEU A 20 -7.38 1.69 -6.29
C LEU A 20 -7.25 0.22 -5.91
N PRO A 21 -7.87 -0.24 -4.80
CA PRO A 21 -7.80 -1.64 -4.37
C PRO A 21 -8.82 -2.52 -5.08
N ILE A 22 -8.37 -3.71 -5.53
CA ILE A 22 -9.19 -4.81 -6.00
C ILE A 22 -9.32 -5.82 -4.85
N VAL A 23 -10.55 -6.04 -4.38
CA VAL A 23 -10.89 -6.94 -3.26
C VAL A 23 -11.91 -8.01 -3.67
N GLU A 24 -12.10 -8.20 -4.96
CA GLU A 24 -12.95 -9.25 -5.52
C GLU A 24 -12.37 -10.63 -5.21
N ARG A 25 -13.29 -11.62 -5.12
CA ARG A 25 -12.95 -12.97 -4.69
C ARG A 25 -12.66 -13.93 -5.87
N ALA A 26 -13.46 -13.83 -6.93
CA ALA A 26 -13.34 -14.70 -8.11
C ALA A 26 -12.43 -14.08 -9.19
N GLU A 27 -11.60 -14.89 -9.84
CA GLU A 27 -10.67 -14.43 -10.89
C GLU A 27 -11.38 -13.58 -11.97
N ALA A 28 -12.55 -14.01 -12.44
CA ALA A 28 -13.29 -13.27 -13.46
C ALA A 28 -13.66 -11.85 -13.01
N ALA A 29 -14.12 -11.70 -11.76
CA ALA A 29 -14.47 -10.39 -11.18
C ALA A 29 -13.23 -9.52 -10.93
N ILE A 30 -12.11 -10.12 -10.52
CA ILE A 30 -10.81 -9.45 -10.38
C ILE A 30 -10.37 -8.84 -11.72
N LEU A 31 -10.44 -9.62 -12.80
CA LEU A 31 -10.03 -9.16 -14.13
C LEU A 31 -10.98 -8.12 -14.72
N GLU A 32 -12.29 -8.27 -14.50
CA GLU A 32 -13.28 -7.26 -14.88
C GLU A 32 -13.01 -5.93 -14.18
N LYS A 33 -12.74 -5.98 -12.87
CA LYS A 33 -12.40 -4.80 -12.08
C LYS A 33 -11.10 -4.16 -12.55
N ALA A 34 -10.08 -4.95 -12.86
CA ALA A 34 -8.81 -4.46 -13.40
C ALA A 34 -9.01 -3.74 -14.74
N ALA A 35 -9.82 -4.29 -15.64
CA ALA A 35 -10.15 -3.63 -16.91
C ALA A 35 -10.87 -2.28 -16.71
N GLN A 36 -11.81 -2.20 -15.75
CA GLN A 36 -12.45 -0.95 -15.36
C GLN A 36 -11.42 0.06 -14.82
N PHE A 37 -10.57 -0.36 -13.87
CA PHE A 37 -9.60 0.52 -13.22
C PHE A 37 -8.49 1.01 -14.17
N SER A 38 -8.17 0.24 -15.23
CA SER A 38 -7.18 0.65 -16.23
C SER A 38 -7.54 1.96 -16.95
N THR A 39 -8.82 2.36 -16.95
CA THR A 39 -9.34 3.56 -17.61
C THR A 39 -9.56 4.74 -16.65
N LEU A 40 -9.48 4.52 -15.33
CA LEU A 40 -9.75 5.55 -14.33
C LEU A 40 -8.51 6.43 -14.08
N GLN A 41 -8.75 7.63 -13.56
CA GLN A 41 -7.69 8.59 -13.20
C GLN A 41 -7.06 8.21 -11.85
N ALA A 42 -6.27 7.14 -11.88
CA ALA A 42 -5.48 6.65 -10.76
C ALA A 42 -4.10 6.22 -11.28
N ASP A 43 -3.10 6.16 -10.42
CA ASP A 43 -1.71 5.85 -10.78
C ASP A 43 -1.39 4.37 -10.58
N CYS A 44 -1.98 3.76 -9.57
CA CYS A 44 -1.68 2.40 -9.13
C CYS A 44 -2.96 1.62 -8.85
N VAL A 45 -2.92 0.32 -9.11
CA VAL A 45 -3.96 -0.62 -8.69
C VAL A 45 -3.33 -1.61 -7.72
N GLU A 46 -3.95 -1.75 -6.55
CA GLU A 46 -3.58 -2.76 -5.56
C GLU A 46 -4.40 -4.01 -5.77
N TRP A 47 -3.77 -5.18 -5.94
CA TRP A 47 -4.48 -6.45 -5.85
C TRP A 47 -4.32 -7.05 -4.47
N ARG A 48 -5.45 -7.22 -3.76
CA ARG A 48 -5.56 -7.84 -2.44
C ARG A 48 -5.72 -9.36 -2.58
N VAL A 49 -4.58 -10.05 -2.62
CA VAL A 49 -4.51 -11.53 -2.77
C VAL A 49 -5.25 -12.26 -1.65
N ASP A 50 -5.29 -11.68 -0.46
CA ASP A 50 -5.97 -12.27 0.69
C ASP A 50 -7.49 -12.41 0.53
N HIS A 51 -8.11 -11.66 -0.38
CA HIS A 51 -9.53 -11.82 -0.73
C HIS A 51 -9.77 -12.90 -1.81
N PHE A 52 -8.74 -13.30 -2.54
CA PHE A 52 -8.89 -14.26 -3.64
C PHE A 52 -9.24 -15.66 -3.13
N ASP A 53 -10.35 -16.24 -3.58
CA ASP A 53 -10.82 -17.55 -3.12
C ASP A 53 -9.80 -18.67 -3.36
N ASP A 54 -9.05 -18.59 -4.47
CA ASP A 54 -8.02 -19.56 -4.85
C ASP A 54 -6.60 -19.18 -4.39
N ALA A 55 -6.44 -18.26 -3.44
CA ALA A 55 -5.13 -17.81 -2.97
C ALA A 55 -4.22 -18.94 -2.46
N ARG A 56 -4.80 -20.05 -1.99
CA ARG A 56 -4.09 -21.26 -1.53
C ARG A 56 -3.99 -22.36 -2.59
N THR A 57 -4.61 -22.17 -3.77
CA THR A 57 -4.57 -23.16 -4.85
C THR A 57 -3.24 -23.05 -5.60
N PRO A 58 -2.46 -24.14 -5.74
CA PRO A 58 -1.16 -24.07 -6.38
C PRO A 58 -1.20 -23.43 -7.77
N GLY A 59 -0.37 -22.41 -7.98
CA GLY A 59 -0.24 -21.67 -9.23
C GLY A 59 -1.42 -20.75 -9.61
N ALA A 60 -2.50 -20.68 -8.80
CA ALA A 60 -3.64 -19.82 -9.13
C ALA A 60 -3.28 -18.33 -9.02
N VAL A 61 -2.54 -17.94 -7.99
CA VAL A 61 -2.05 -16.57 -7.80
C VAL A 61 -1.18 -16.13 -8.98
N ALA A 62 -0.21 -16.93 -9.37
CA ALA A 62 0.68 -16.61 -10.49
C ALA A 62 -0.10 -16.46 -11.81
N ARG A 63 -1.06 -17.36 -12.08
CA ARG A 63 -1.90 -17.28 -13.31
C ARG A 63 -2.79 -16.03 -13.31
N CYS A 64 -3.42 -15.70 -12.18
CA CYS A 64 -4.25 -14.51 -12.04
C CYS A 64 -3.41 -13.24 -12.21
N LEU A 65 -2.23 -13.19 -11.58
CA LEU A 65 -1.31 -12.05 -11.63
C LEU A 65 -0.83 -11.75 -13.06
N ALA A 66 -0.48 -12.79 -13.83
CA ALA A 66 -0.11 -12.62 -15.25
C ALA A 66 -1.26 -12.00 -16.08
N LYS A 67 -2.50 -12.42 -15.84
CA LYS A 67 -3.67 -11.84 -16.51
C LYS A 67 -3.95 -10.41 -16.06
N LEU A 68 -3.78 -10.14 -14.74
CA LEU A 68 -3.92 -8.80 -14.18
C LEU A 68 -2.94 -7.81 -14.81
N ARG A 69 -1.67 -8.19 -14.96
CA ARG A 69 -0.67 -7.35 -15.60
C ARG A 69 -1.08 -6.92 -17.00
N VAL A 70 -1.64 -7.85 -17.77
CA VAL A 70 -2.15 -7.55 -19.13
C VAL A 70 -3.37 -6.60 -19.07
N ALA A 71 -4.30 -6.85 -18.17
CA ALA A 71 -5.53 -6.06 -18.04
C ALA A 71 -5.26 -4.61 -17.59
N LEU A 72 -4.26 -4.39 -16.72
CA LEU A 72 -3.92 -3.08 -16.14
C LEU A 72 -3.06 -2.21 -17.05
N LYS A 73 -2.49 -2.77 -18.14
CA LYS A 73 -1.67 -2.01 -19.12
C LYS A 73 -0.55 -1.20 -18.43
N ASP A 74 -0.65 0.13 -18.47
CA ASP A 74 0.38 1.06 -18.00
C ASP A 74 0.24 1.42 -16.50
N LYS A 75 -0.85 1.01 -15.85
CA LYS A 75 -1.03 1.25 -14.41
C LYS A 75 0.01 0.49 -13.59
N LEU A 76 0.52 1.08 -12.53
CA LEU A 76 1.32 0.35 -11.56
C LEU A 76 0.48 -0.75 -10.89
N LEU A 77 1.08 -1.90 -10.67
CA LEU A 77 0.46 -3.03 -9.96
C LEU A 77 1.17 -3.26 -8.64
N LEU A 78 0.50 -2.90 -7.56
CA LEU A 78 0.87 -3.26 -6.19
C LEU A 78 0.19 -4.58 -5.82
N VAL A 79 0.97 -5.57 -5.38
CA VAL A 79 0.43 -6.85 -4.93
C VAL A 79 0.56 -6.95 -3.42
N THR A 80 -0.57 -7.19 -2.75
CA THR A 80 -0.67 -7.18 -1.29
C THR A 80 -1.24 -8.49 -0.76
N ILE A 81 -0.52 -9.14 0.16
CA ILE A 81 -1.03 -10.22 1.00
C ILE A 81 -1.29 -9.62 2.38
N ARG A 82 -2.52 -9.18 2.65
CA ARG A 82 -2.87 -8.70 3.99
C ARG A 82 -3.18 -9.87 4.89
N THR A 83 -2.36 -10.08 5.93
CA THR A 83 -2.59 -11.15 6.90
C THR A 83 -3.75 -10.81 7.83
N LYS A 84 -4.35 -11.83 8.41
CA LYS A 84 -5.42 -11.66 9.40
C LYS A 84 -4.94 -10.89 10.63
N ALA A 85 -3.65 -10.97 10.98
CA ALA A 85 -3.05 -10.23 12.08
C ALA A 85 -3.09 -8.71 11.84
N GLU A 86 -3.04 -8.27 10.59
CA GLU A 86 -3.11 -6.86 10.18
C GLU A 86 -4.44 -6.51 9.46
N GLY A 87 -5.51 -7.23 9.78
CA GLY A 87 -6.88 -6.91 9.34
C GLY A 87 -7.28 -7.43 7.96
N GLY A 88 -6.53 -8.40 7.41
CA GLY A 88 -6.89 -9.09 6.17
C GLY A 88 -7.70 -10.37 6.39
N GLU A 89 -7.89 -11.12 5.30
CA GLU A 89 -8.71 -12.33 5.28
C GLU A 89 -7.90 -13.61 5.51
N LEU A 90 -6.61 -13.65 5.15
CA LEU A 90 -5.80 -14.85 5.24
C LEU A 90 -5.07 -14.97 6.60
N ALA A 91 -5.37 -16.07 7.32
CA ALA A 91 -4.55 -16.52 8.43
C ALA A 91 -3.43 -17.40 7.86
N LEU A 92 -2.20 -16.88 7.83
CA LEU A 92 -1.03 -17.57 7.29
C LEU A 92 -0.01 -17.81 8.41
N ARG A 93 0.64 -18.97 8.37
CA ARG A 93 1.88 -19.19 9.13
C ARG A 93 2.99 -18.40 8.42
N HIS A 94 4.04 -18.10 9.13
CA HIS A 94 5.18 -17.33 8.59
C HIS A 94 5.72 -17.94 7.28
N THR A 95 5.96 -19.26 7.23
CA THR A 95 6.42 -19.94 6.01
C THR A 95 5.42 -19.86 4.85
N GLU A 96 4.11 -19.96 5.13
CA GLU A 96 3.08 -19.82 4.09
C GLU A 96 3.04 -18.38 3.53
N TYR A 97 3.30 -17.39 4.38
CA TYR A 97 3.38 -16.00 3.98
C TYR A 97 4.59 -15.74 3.08
N THR A 98 5.78 -16.21 3.47
CA THR A 98 7.01 -16.06 2.69
C THR A 98 6.96 -16.83 1.39
N ASP A 99 6.45 -18.06 1.37
CA ASP A 99 6.26 -18.88 0.15
C ASP A 99 5.32 -18.19 -0.84
N LEU A 100 4.26 -17.54 -0.35
CA LEU A 100 3.32 -16.81 -1.21
C LEU A 100 3.94 -15.52 -1.76
N LEU A 101 4.76 -14.80 -0.97
CA LEU A 101 5.55 -13.67 -1.47
C LEU A 101 6.49 -14.11 -2.60
N HIS A 102 7.25 -15.17 -2.42
CA HIS A 102 8.13 -15.70 -3.48
C HIS A 102 7.34 -16.12 -4.72
N THR A 103 6.17 -16.77 -4.54
CA THR A 103 5.29 -17.14 -5.67
C THR A 103 4.88 -15.90 -6.50
N ILE A 104 4.65 -14.75 -5.85
CA ILE A 104 4.33 -13.49 -6.52
C ILE A 104 5.57 -12.95 -7.25
N LEU A 105 6.71 -12.90 -6.58
CA LEU A 105 7.97 -12.38 -7.12
C LEU A 105 8.45 -13.17 -8.33
N ASP A 106 8.31 -14.49 -8.32
CA ASP A 106 8.69 -15.39 -9.43
C ASP A 106 7.92 -15.13 -10.74
N THR A 107 6.86 -14.29 -10.69
CA THR A 107 6.08 -13.94 -11.89
C THR A 107 6.61 -12.76 -12.69
N ASP A 108 7.48 -11.93 -12.11
CA ASP A 108 7.95 -10.64 -12.65
C ASP A 108 6.81 -9.69 -13.05
N CYS A 109 5.60 -9.87 -12.49
CA CYS A 109 4.41 -9.11 -12.88
C CYS A 109 4.10 -7.93 -11.96
N ALA A 110 4.59 -7.93 -10.72
CA ALA A 110 4.37 -6.88 -9.74
C ALA A 110 5.36 -5.73 -9.93
N ASP A 111 4.85 -4.50 -9.99
CA ASP A 111 5.70 -3.30 -9.95
C ASP A 111 6.06 -2.95 -8.50
N LEU A 112 5.13 -3.21 -7.57
CA LEU A 112 5.32 -3.07 -6.12
C LEU A 112 4.77 -4.30 -5.40
N ILE A 113 5.41 -4.66 -4.29
CA ILE A 113 4.93 -5.69 -3.37
C ILE A 113 4.79 -5.12 -1.96
N ASP A 114 3.66 -5.43 -1.29
CA ASP A 114 3.46 -5.06 0.13
C ASP A 114 4.02 -6.18 1.01
N ILE A 115 5.02 -5.85 1.84
CA ILE A 115 5.61 -6.76 2.84
C ILE A 115 5.29 -6.21 4.22
N GLU A 116 4.56 -6.99 5.02
CA GLU A 116 4.16 -6.59 6.36
C GLU A 116 5.32 -6.64 7.34
N PHE A 117 5.58 -5.53 8.03
CA PHE A 117 6.72 -5.34 8.93
C PHE A 117 6.79 -6.37 10.06
N PHE A 118 5.66 -6.61 10.74
CA PHE A 118 5.62 -7.56 11.86
C PHE A 118 5.53 -9.02 11.41
N PRO A 119 4.66 -9.39 10.46
CA PRO A 119 4.62 -10.75 9.93
C PRO A 119 5.91 -11.24 9.27
N ALA A 120 6.67 -10.36 8.61
CA ALA A 120 7.97 -10.72 8.04
C ALA A 120 9.05 -10.99 9.11
N GLY A 121 8.97 -10.31 10.25
CA GLY A 121 9.89 -10.51 11.36
C GLY A 121 11.36 -10.32 10.98
N ASP A 122 12.21 -11.26 11.39
CA ASP A 122 13.65 -11.21 11.13
C ASP A 122 14.02 -11.45 9.65
N ASP A 123 13.11 -12.02 8.85
CA ASP A 123 13.33 -12.27 7.41
C ASP A 123 13.09 -11.01 6.55
N LEU A 124 12.58 -9.92 7.13
CA LEU A 124 12.24 -8.71 6.39
C LEU A 124 13.34 -8.20 5.45
N PRO A 125 14.62 -8.06 5.88
CA PRO A 125 15.68 -7.59 4.99
C PRO A 125 15.95 -8.54 3.81
N ALA A 126 15.85 -9.85 4.03
CA ALA A 126 16.01 -10.86 2.98
C ALA A 126 14.87 -10.79 1.95
N LEU A 127 13.62 -10.73 2.43
CA LEU A 127 12.44 -10.60 1.57
C LEU A 127 12.45 -9.31 0.72
N ILE A 128 12.95 -8.20 1.29
CA ILE A 128 13.16 -6.95 0.55
C ILE A 128 14.22 -7.14 -0.54
N GLY A 129 15.34 -7.80 -0.23
CA GLY A 129 16.39 -8.12 -1.18
C GLY A 129 15.90 -9.00 -2.33
N ASP A 130 15.07 -10.00 -2.04
CA ASP A 130 14.46 -10.88 -3.04
C ASP A 130 13.50 -10.09 -3.95
N ALA A 131 12.69 -9.18 -3.38
CA ALA A 131 11.81 -8.31 -4.15
C ALA A 131 12.58 -7.39 -5.10
N HIS A 132 13.66 -6.76 -4.63
CA HIS A 132 14.53 -5.92 -5.48
C HIS A 132 15.21 -6.74 -6.58
N THR A 133 15.62 -7.98 -6.28
CA THR A 133 16.20 -8.89 -7.28
C THR A 133 15.20 -9.25 -8.37
N ALA A 134 13.92 -9.41 -8.03
CA ALA A 134 12.81 -9.61 -8.96
C ALA A 134 12.35 -8.29 -9.65
N GLY A 135 12.98 -7.14 -9.36
CA GLY A 135 12.64 -5.85 -9.97
C GLY A 135 11.41 -5.15 -9.40
N ALA A 136 10.86 -5.63 -8.29
CA ALA A 136 9.72 -5.02 -7.61
C ALA A 136 10.17 -4.06 -6.51
N ALA A 137 9.56 -2.87 -6.43
CA ALA A 137 9.74 -1.96 -5.29
C ALA A 137 8.92 -2.43 -4.08
N VAL A 138 9.39 -2.14 -2.88
CA VAL A 138 8.79 -2.64 -1.65
C VAL A 138 8.04 -1.56 -0.88
N VAL A 139 6.73 -1.77 -0.70
CA VAL A 139 5.92 -1.11 0.31
C VAL A 139 6.03 -1.94 1.60
N CYS A 140 6.80 -1.48 2.58
CA CYS A 140 6.84 -2.15 3.89
C CYS A 140 5.77 -1.56 4.80
N SER A 141 4.80 -2.38 5.20
CA SER A 141 3.57 -1.90 5.84
C SER A 141 3.36 -2.37 7.27
N SER A 142 2.67 -1.54 8.06
CA SER A 142 2.15 -1.88 9.40
C SER A 142 0.76 -1.27 9.59
N HIS A 143 -0.18 -2.10 10.05
CA HIS A 143 -1.57 -1.70 10.27
C HIS A 143 -1.97 -1.92 11.73
N ASP A 144 -2.61 -0.92 12.35
CA ASP A 144 -3.23 -1.04 13.66
C ASP A 144 -4.71 -0.62 13.56
N PHE A 145 -5.61 -1.59 13.57
CA PHE A 145 -7.06 -1.36 13.45
C PHE A 145 -7.72 -0.97 14.78
N HIS A 146 -6.94 -0.88 15.87
CA HIS A 146 -7.49 -0.64 17.22
C HIS A 146 -7.12 0.71 17.78
N LYS A 147 -5.96 1.25 17.43
CA LYS A 147 -5.43 2.50 18.01
C LYS A 147 -4.45 3.20 17.08
N THR A 148 -4.09 4.43 17.47
CA THR A 148 -2.95 5.17 16.92
C THR A 148 -1.82 5.13 17.95
N PRO A 149 -0.68 4.47 17.66
CA PRO A 149 0.50 4.52 18.52
C PRO A 149 1.03 5.97 18.68
N PRO A 150 1.76 6.27 19.76
CA PRO A 150 2.41 7.58 19.92
C PRO A 150 3.31 7.92 18.72
N ARG A 151 3.43 9.21 18.39
CA ARG A 151 4.26 9.73 17.29
C ARG A 151 5.66 9.12 17.23
N ALA A 152 6.34 9.05 18.38
CA ALA A 152 7.69 8.51 18.47
C ALA A 152 7.75 7.04 18.00
N GLU A 153 6.73 6.25 18.30
CA GLU A 153 6.64 4.86 17.87
C GLU A 153 6.35 4.74 16.38
N LEU A 154 5.45 5.59 15.82
CA LEU A 154 5.17 5.62 14.38
C LEU A 154 6.44 5.96 13.59
N VAL A 155 7.18 6.99 14.01
CA VAL A 155 8.45 7.38 13.38
C VAL A 155 9.48 6.25 13.51
N ARG A 156 9.62 5.63 14.68
CA ARG A 156 10.54 4.52 14.90
C ARG A 156 10.26 3.34 13.96
N ARG A 157 8.98 2.98 13.74
CA ARG A 157 8.59 1.92 12.80
C ARG A 157 8.98 2.27 11.38
N MET A 158 8.63 3.47 10.90
CA MET A 158 8.95 3.88 9.52
C MET A 158 10.46 3.96 9.28
N VAL A 159 11.24 4.47 10.26
CA VAL A 159 12.71 4.47 10.19
C VAL A 159 13.27 3.04 10.16
N ALA A 160 12.71 2.12 10.96
CA ALA A 160 13.14 0.72 10.92
C ALA A 160 12.84 0.05 9.56
N MET A 161 11.71 0.37 8.93
CA MET A 161 11.38 -0.07 7.58
C MET A 161 12.37 0.49 6.53
N GLN A 162 12.74 1.78 6.62
CA GLN A 162 13.80 2.37 5.78
C GLN A 162 15.13 1.65 5.96
N GLN A 163 15.52 1.41 7.21
CA GLN A 163 16.79 0.73 7.54
C GLN A 163 16.82 -0.72 7.06
N ALA A 164 15.67 -1.37 6.96
CA ALA A 164 15.54 -2.70 6.36
C ALA A 164 15.65 -2.69 4.83
N GLY A 165 15.61 -1.51 4.19
CA GLY A 165 15.74 -1.33 2.74
C GLY A 165 14.42 -1.08 2.00
N ALA A 166 13.30 -0.85 2.71
CA ALA A 166 12.02 -0.56 2.08
C ALA A 166 12.05 0.74 1.25
N ASP A 167 11.44 0.71 0.06
CA ASP A 167 11.31 1.89 -0.80
C ASP A 167 10.23 2.84 -0.30
N LEU A 168 9.16 2.28 0.27
CA LEU A 168 7.95 3.01 0.70
C LEU A 168 7.48 2.48 2.07
N PRO A 169 8.04 2.98 3.19
CA PRO A 169 7.47 2.70 4.51
C PRO A 169 6.00 3.15 4.60
N LYS A 170 5.13 2.26 5.12
CA LYS A 170 3.69 2.50 5.17
C LYS A 170 3.13 2.23 6.56
N VAL A 171 2.37 3.18 7.11
CA VAL A 171 1.61 2.96 8.34
C VAL A 171 0.15 3.38 8.17
N ALA A 172 -0.76 2.51 8.63
CA ALA A 172 -2.19 2.76 8.68
C ALA A 172 -2.69 2.50 10.10
N VAL A 173 -3.33 3.50 10.72
CA VAL A 173 -3.71 3.44 12.13
C VAL A 173 -5.16 3.87 12.35
N MET A 174 -5.79 3.39 13.45
CA MET A 174 -7.16 3.73 13.78
C MET A 174 -7.20 4.83 14.85
N PRO A 175 -7.67 6.04 14.53
CA PRO A 175 -7.78 7.10 15.51
C PRO A 175 -8.98 6.87 16.43
N GLN A 176 -8.80 7.09 17.71
CA GLN A 176 -9.85 7.13 18.73
C GLN A 176 -10.23 8.59 19.09
N SER A 177 -9.37 9.54 18.71
CA SER A 177 -9.54 10.96 18.99
C SER A 177 -8.97 11.83 17.85
N ARG A 178 -9.33 13.14 17.86
CA ARG A 178 -8.71 14.12 16.97
C ARG A 178 -7.20 14.24 17.18
N THR A 179 -6.75 14.07 18.41
CA THR A 179 -5.32 14.09 18.76
C THR A 179 -4.57 12.94 18.07
N ASP A 180 -5.18 11.77 17.93
CA ASP A 180 -4.57 10.63 17.24
C ASP A 180 -4.31 10.94 15.76
N VAL A 181 -5.24 11.66 15.11
CA VAL A 181 -5.04 12.12 13.73
C VAL A 181 -3.86 13.09 13.64
N LEU A 182 -3.76 14.03 14.60
CA LEU A 182 -2.64 14.97 14.66
C LEU A 182 -1.31 14.24 14.93
N GLU A 183 -1.29 13.21 15.77
CA GLU A 183 -0.10 12.39 16.02
C GLU A 183 0.41 11.71 14.74
N LEU A 184 -0.50 11.14 13.92
CA LEU A 184 -0.12 10.55 12.64
C LEU A 184 0.41 11.62 11.67
N LEU A 185 -0.30 12.73 11.49
CA LEU A 185 0.12 13.81 10.58
C LEU A 185 1.48 14.38 10.99
N ALA A 186 1.70 14.57 12.30
CA ALA A 186 2.98 15.03 12.82
C ALA A 186 4.11 13.99 12.68
N ALA A 187 3.78 12.69 12.74
CA ALA A 187 4.75 11.63 12.42
C ALA A 187 5.13 11.66 10.94
N THR A 188 4.15 11.87 10.06
CA THR A 188 4.36 11.97 8.61
C THR A 188 5.26 13.16 8.26
N ALA A 189 4.94 14.33 8.77
CA ALA A 189 5.76 15.54 8.58
C ALA A 189 7.19 15.34 9.11
N LYS A 190 7.33 14.70 10.28
CA LYS A 190 8.66 14.41 10.84
C LYS A 190 9.47 13.46 9.94
N MET A 191 8.84 12.47 9.31
CA MET A 191 9.53 11.61 8.34
C MET A 191 9.99 12.41 7.12
N ALA A 192 9.11 13.24 6.54
CA ALA A 192 9.45 14.07 5.40
C ALA A 192 10.61 15.06 5.67
N ASP A 193 10.65 15.65 6.88
CA ASP A 193 11.63 16.69 7.24
C ASP A 193 12.96 16.12 7.73
N LEU A 194 12.95 15.02 8.50
CA LEU A 194 14.11 14.52 9.23
C LEU A 194 14.62 13.16 8.75
N HIS A 195 13.83 12.43 7.97
CA HIS A 195 14.15 11.09 7.44
C HIS A 195 13.77 11.00 5.96
N PRO A 196 14.31 11.90 5.09
CA PRO A 196 13.87 12.03 3.69
C PRO A 196 14.46 10.96 2.77
N GLU A 197 15.06 9.89 3.29
CA GLU A 197 15.75 8.85 2.52
C GLU A 197 14.79 8.10 1.60
N THR A 198 13.55 7.89 2.04
CA THR A 198 12.46 7.30 1.23
C THR A 198 11.15 8.06 1.43
N PRO A 199 10.29 8.16 0.40
CA PRO A 199 8.94 8.66 0.60
C PRO A 199 8.14 7.70 1.47
N VAL A 200 7.16 8.22 2.23
CA VAL A 200 6.33 7.43 3.14
C VAL A 200 4.87 7.43 2.71
N ILE A 201 4.13 6.39 3.12
CA ILE A 201 2.68 6.27 2.92
C ILE A 201 2.02 6.22 4.29
N THR A 202 1.20 7.21 4.62
CA THR A 202 0.58 7.25 5.94
C THR A 202 -0.91 7.53 5.86
N MET A 203 -1.68 6.86 6.71
CA MET A 203 -3.12 7.11 6.79
C MET A 203 -3.70 6.85 8.17
N SER A 204 -4.56 7.75 8.59
CA SER A 204 -5.48 7.58 9.70
C SER A 204 -6.80 7.04 9.15
N MET A 205 -7.26 5.91 9.68
CA MET A 205 -8.45 5.21 9.17
C MET A 205 -9.75 5.81 9.70
N GLY A 206 -10.88 5.33 9.20
CA GLY A 206 -12.19 5.81 9.61
C GLY A 206 -12.51 7.25 9.16
N ALA A 207 -13.74 7.68 9.42
CA ALA A 207 -14.20 9.01 9.01
C ALA A 207 -13.40 10.15 9.66
N LEU A 208 -12.97 9.97 10.92
CA LEU A 208 -12.18 10.96 11.65
C LEU A 208 -10.81 11.19 11.00
N GLY A 209 -10.23 10.14 10.41
CA GLY A 209 -8.92 10.18 9.77
C GLY A 209 -8.93 10.57 8.29
N ALA A 210 -10.10 10.81 7.68
CA ALA A 210 -10.23 11.04 6.23
C ALA A 210 -9.35 12.20 5.73
N VAL A 211 -9.12 13.24 6.55
CA VAL A 211 -8.24 14.37 6.23
C VAL A 211 -6.81 13.92 5.89
N SER A 212 -6.30 12.86 6.51
CA SER A 212 -4.95 12.36 6.24
C SER A 212 -4.80 11.77 4.83
N ARG A 213 -5.91 11.33 4.23
CA ARG A 213 -5.94 10.81 2.85
C ARG A 213 -6.02 11.92 1.81
N LEU A 214 -6.61 13.06 2.16
CA LEU A 214 -6.88 14.19 1.26
C LEU A 214 -5.76 15.24 1.31
N ALA A 215 -5.19 15.48 2.49
CA ALA A 215 -4.14 16.48 2.71
C ALA A 215 -2.74 15.85 2.84
N GLY A 216 -2.54 14.62 2.34
CA GLY A 216 -1.30 13.87 2.50
C GLY A 216 -0.07 14.60 1.99
N GLU A 217 -0.16 15.32 0.86
CA GLU A 217 0.95 16.08 0.27
C GLU A 217 1.50 17.13 1.25
N ALA A 218 0.61 17.90 1.88
CA ALA A 218 1.00 18.94 2.82
C ALA A 218 1.77 18.41 4.05
N PHE A 219 1.70 17.11 4.33
CA PHE A 219 2.41 16.45 5.43
C PHE A 219 3.50 15.49 4.97
N GLY A 220 3.65 15.28 3.64
CA GLY A 220 4.70 14.44 3.07
C GLY A 220 4.32 12.97 2.83
N SER A 221 3.02 12.61 2.79
CA SER A 221 2.59 11.27 2.36
C SER A 221 2.56 11.18 0.84
N ALA A 222 3.25 10.19 0.28
CA ALA A 222 3.49 10.07 -1.16
C ALA A 222 2.37 9.37 -1.94
N MET A 223 1.50 8.61 -1.27
CA MET A 223 0.39 7.89 -1.89
C MET A 223 -0.86 7.91 -1.02
N THR A 224 -2.02 7.78 -1.65
CA THR A 224 -3.31 7.66 -0.95
C THR A 224 -4.20 6.62 -1.62
N PHE A 225 -5.12 6.05 -0.86
CA PHE A 225 -6.10 5.07 -1.34
C PHE A 225 -7.45 5.73 -1.56
N ALA A 226 -7.99 5.56 -2.75
CA ALA A 226 -9.32 6.01 -3.12
C ALA A 226 -10.27 4.83 -3.36
N ASN A 227 -11.56 5.16 -3.41
CA ASN A 227 -12.64 4.21 -3.62
C ASN A 227 -13.44 4.62 -4.89
N PRO A 228 -13.42 3.82 -5.96
CA PRO A 228 -14.19 4.12 -7.17
C PRO A 228 -15.65 3.62 -7.11
N GLY A 229 -16.13 3.21 -5.94
CA GLY A 229 -17.50 2.69 -5.74
C GLY A 229 -17.67 2.05 -4.37
N GLN A 230 -17.01 0.93 -4.10
CA GLN A 230 -17.10 0.22 -2.81
C GLN A 230 -15.79 0.35 -2.02
N ALA A 231 -15.88 0.82 -0.77
CA ALA A 231 -14.72 0.98 0.09
C ALA A 231 -14.13 -0.39 0.52
N SER A 232 -12.81 -0.55 0.42
CA SER A 232 -12.05 -1.72 0.89
C SER A 232 -11.48 -1.54 2.30
N ALA A 233 -11.55 -0.32 2.84
CA ALA A 233 -11.07 0.01 4.18
C ALA A 233 -11.89 1.18 4.76
N PRO A 234 -11.98 1.30 6.12
CA PRO A 234 -12.70 2.39 6.77
C PRO A 234 -12.19 3.77 6.37
N GLY A 235 -13.11 4.69 6.05
CA GLY A 235 -12.80 6.09 5.77
C GLY A 235 -12.19 6.36 4.40
N GLN A 236 -12.25 5.42 3.44
CA GLN A 236 -11.91 5.71 2.06
C GLN A 236 -12.88 6.69 1.43
N VAL A 237 -12.32 7.66 0.71
CA VAL A 237 -13.04 8.71 -0.02
C VAL A 237 -13.18 8.31 -1.49
N SER A 238 -14.22 8.77 -2.19
CA SER A 238 -14.42 8.47 -3.62
C SER A 238 -13.25 9.02 -4.46
N LEU A 239 -12.94 8.32 -5.55
CA LEU A 239 -11.84 8.67 -6.46
C LEU A 239 -11.96 10.11 -6.96
N ASP A 240 -13.17 10.53 -7.36
CA ASP A 240 -13.39 11.87 -7.90
C ASP A 240 -13.07 12.95 -6.86
N ILE A 241 -13.58 12.80 -5.63
CA ILE A 241 -13.29 13.72 -4.53
C ILE A 241 -11.79 13.73 -4.19
N VAL A 242 -11.14 12.56 -4.16
CA VAL A 242 -9.70 12.49 -3.91
C VAL A 242 -8.95 13.30 -4.97
N ASN A 243 -9.23 13.09 -6.26
CA ASN A 243 -8.56 13.80 -7.33
C ASN A 243 -8.82 15.33 -7.27
N GLU A 244 -10.09 15.75 -7.10
CA GLU A 244 -10.44 17.15 -6.96
C GLU A 244 -9.68 17.85 -5.82
N VAL A 245 -9.61 17.18 -4.65
CA VAL A 245 -8.93 17.76 -3.48
C VAL A 245 -7.42 17.76 -3.67
N LEU A 246 -6.83 16.68 -4.20
CA LEU A 246 -5.39 16.65 -4.48
C LEU A 246 -4.99 17.72 -5.49
N ASP A 247 -5.79 17.96 -6.54
CA ASP A 247 -5.52 19.02 -7.52
C ASP A 247 -5.67 20.42 -6.89
N ALA A 248 -6.65 20.61 -5.99
CA ALA A 248 -6.89 21.88 -5.32
C ALA A 248 -5.84 22.22 -4.23
N LEU A 249 -5.23 21.21 -3.61
CA LEU A 249 -4.24 21.36 -2.54
C LEU A 249 -2.80 21.19 -3.04
N HIS A 250 -2.58 20.95 -4.34
CA HIS A 250 -1.24 20.71 -4.90
C HIS A 250 -0.31 21.91 -4.65
N LEU A 251 0.90 21.61 -4.11
CA LEU A 251 1.91 22.59 -3.65
C LEU A 251 2.88 23.01 -4.77
#